data_187b3f8e681995c1b42bc64f604b56ab
#
_entry.id   187b3f8e681995c1b42bc64f604b56ab
#
_cell.length_a   1.000
_cell.length_b   1.000
_cell.length_c   1.000
_cell.angle_alpha   90.00
_cell.angle_beta   90.00
_cell.angle_gamma   90.00
#
_symmetry.space_group_name_H-M   'P 1'
#
loop_
_entity.id
_entity.type
_entity.pdbx_description
1 polymer ?
#
loop_
_entity_poly.entity_id
_entity_poly.type
_entity_poly.pdbx_seq_one_letter_code
_entity_poly.pdbx_strand_id
1 'polypeptide(L)'
;MNKKCQVFTPENYVRELLDSVEYTEHLYGRKILENSCGDGNILVAVVQRYIDDCVANGLSRTKIKNGLARDIYGVEIDPEQFQKCIENLNKVLEKNNIKRVQWKIYNDDYLRWKNVIKFQFIVGNPPYITYKELAKDEQKYVKTNFNTCIKGKFDYCYAFIEKSIKELAQDGKMAYLIPSSIFKTVFGLNLRNFIKPYITVIKDYTQEKVFDNALVKSSIMVLDKQRQQGVLHYRDMTLEKEIDVPVNQLTDKWFFTENLANGIHRFGDYFKVSHVVATLLNKAYVIKENDYQETEQGFFCRGHNIERDMVRDTATPRSLRYQKNEKIIFPYMYDDGNLIRFEEREFETNY
;
A
#
# COMPACT_ATOMS: atom_id res chain seq x y z
N MET A 1 -7.46 -18.53 -3.83
CA MET A 1 -6.99 -17.14 -3.81
C MET A 1 -7.52 -16.40 -5.03
N ASN A 2 -7.94 -15.16 -4.89
CA ASN A 2 -8.59 -14.44 -5.99
C ASN A 2 -7.53 -14.10 -7.05
N LYS A 3 -7.66 -14.61 -8.29
CA LYS A 3 -6.75 -14.33 -9.43
C LYS A 3 -6.55 -12.84 -9.78
N LYS A 4 -7.27 -11.93 -9.10
CA LYS A 4 -7.21 -10.48 -9.32
C LYS A 4 -5.98 -9.78 -8.71
N CYS A 5 -5.18 -10.45 -7.89
CA CYS A 5 -4.08 -9.82 -7.15
C CYS A 5 -2.68 -10.15 -7.72
N GLN A 6 -2.61 -10.85 -8.84
CA GLN A 6 -1.34 -11.14 -9.51
C GLN A 6 -1.01 -10.01 -10.48
N VAL A 7 -0.16 -9.09 -10.06
CA VAL A 7 0.29 -7.97 -10.89
C VAL A 7 1.80 -8.08 -11.04
N PHE A 8 2.27 -8.27 -12.27
CA PHE A 8 3.69 -8.32 -12.58
C PHE A 8 4.34 -6.95 -12.37
N THR A 9 5.48 -6.92 -11.71
CA THR A 9 6.25 -5.71 -11.50
C THR A 9 7.02 -5.38 -12.80
N PRO A 10 6.79 -4.23 -13.45
CA PRO A 10 7.52 -3.88 -14.66
C PRO A 10 9.04 -3.77 -14.44
N GLU A 11 9.84 -4.02 -15.47
CA GLU A 11 11.29 -4.15 -15.38
C GLU A 11 12.00 -2.92 -14.78
N ASN A 12 11.52 -1.71 -15.11
CA ASN A 12 12.04 -0.48 -14.53
C ASN A 12 11.90 -0.43 -13.01
N TYR A 13 10.76 -0.87 -12.45
CA TYR A 13 10.55 -0.93 -11.00
C TYR A 13 11.31 -2.08 -10.35
N VAL A 14 11.51 -3.20 -11.05
CA VAL A 14 12.40 -4.28 -10.57
C VAL A 14 13.82 -3.77 -10.39
N ARG A 15 14.34 -3.04 -11.37
CA ARG A 15 15.67 -2.42 -11.30
C ARG A 15 15.74 -1.46 -10.11
N GLU A 16 14.75 -0.59 -9.98
CA GLU A 16 14.66 0.41 -8.94
C GLU A 16 14.60 -0.20 -7.52
N LEU A 17 13.88 -1.33 -7.34
CA LEU A 17 13.84 -2.07 -6.08
C LEU A 17 15.23 -2.59 -5.69
N LEU A 18 15.96 -3.19 -6.63
CA LEU A 18 17.26 -3.76 -6.38
C LEU A 18 18.32 -2.67 -6.12
N ASP A 19 18.27 -1.56 -6.88
CA ASP A 19 19.17 -0.41 -6.69
C ASP A 19 18.92 0.26 -5.34
N SER A 20 17.65 0.32 -4.90
CA SER A 20 17.26 0.94 -3.63
C SER A 20 17.78 0.22 -2.40
N VAL A 21 18.03 -1.09 -2.48
CA VAL A 21 18.67 -1.85 -1.40
C VAL A 21 20.19 -2.01 -1.63
N GLU A 22 20.74 -1.38 -2.66
CA GLU A 22 22.16 -1.52 -3.03
C GLU A 22 22.56 -2.97 -3.35
N TYR A 23 21.65 -3.73 -4.00
CA TYR A 23 21.94 -5.07 -4.48
C TYR A 23 22.70 -4.99 -5.81
N THR A 24 23.96 -4.53 -5.77
CA THR A 24 24.75 -4.18 -6.95
C THR A 24 26.08 -4.91 -7.04
N GLU A 25 26.77 -5.09 -5.90
CA GLU A 25 28.13 -5.65 -5.85
C GLU A 25 28.37 -6.44 -4.56
N HIS A 26 29.41 -7.28 -4.55
CA HIS A 26 29.78 -8.13 -3.40
C HIS A 26 28.63 -9.02 -2.91
N LEU A 27 27.88 -9.58 -3.86
CA LEU A 27 26.64 -10.31 -3.56
C LEU A 27 26.87 -11.74 -3.07
N TYR A 28 28.03 -12.33 -3.38
CA TYR A 28 28.34 -13.70 -2.95
C TYR A 28 28.38 -13.82 -1.43
N GLY A 29 27.52 -14.70 -0.88
CA GLY A 29 27.40 -14.92 0.56
C GLY A 29 26.34 -14.04 1.24
N ARG A 30 25.74 -13.10 0.54
CA ARG A 30 24.67 -12.24 1.05
C ARG A 30 23.31 -12.80 0.62
N LYS A 31 22.44 -13.07 1.59
CA LYS A 31 21.14 -13.68 1.35
C LYS A 31 20.09 -12.64 0.98
N ILE A 32 19.31 -12.96 -0.05
CA ILE A 32 18.17 -12.18 -0.49
C ILE A 32 16.90 -13.03 -0.47
N LEU A 33 15.78 -12.41 -0.09
CA LEU A 33 14.45 -13.00 -0.08
C LEU A 33 13.48 -12.16 -0.91
N GLU A 34 12.72 -12.83 -1.77
CA GLU A 34 11.46 -12.34 -2.31
C GLU A 34 10.31 -13.18 -1.77
N ASN A 35 9.42 -12.58 -0.98
CA ASN A 35 8.43 -13.31 -0.18
C ASN A 35 7.02 -13.41 -0.78
N SER A 36 6.88 -13.05 -2.04
CA SER A 36 5.69 -13.22 -2.88
C SER A 36 6.13 -13.19 -4.33
N CYS A 37 6.92 -14.21 -4.72
CA CYS A 37 7.75 -14.10 -5.92
C CYS A 37 6.98 -14.34 -7.23
N GLY A 38 5.71 -14.75 -7.18
CA GLY A 38 4.93 -15.00 -8.39
C GLY A 38 5.65 -15.94 -9.34
N ASP A 39 5.72 -15.58 -10.61
CA ASP A 39 6.47 -16.31 -11.64
C ASP A 39 7.99 -16.02 -11.62
N GLY A 40 8.48 -15.27 -10.62
CA GLY A 40 9.89 -14.99 -10.40
C GLY A 40 10.43 -13.78 -11.15
N ASN A 41 9.61 -12.86 -11.58
CA ASN A 41 10.05 -11.70 -12.35
C ASN A 41 11.17 -10.90 -11.65
N ILE A 42 11.04 -10.61 -10.36
CA ILE A 42 12.09 -9.94 -9.57
C ILE A 42 13.28 -10.90 -9.35
N LEU A 43 13.02 -12.18 -9.02
CA LEU A 43 14.09 -13.16 -8.79
C LEU A 43 14.97 -13.40 -10.03
N VAL A 44 14.41 -13.33 -11.23
CA VAL A 44 15.18 -13.41 -12.49
C VAL A 44 16.24 -12.30 -12.54
N ALA A 45 15.87 -11.08 -12.22
CA ALA A 45 16.82 -9.96 -12.16
C ALA A 45 17.83 -10.11 -11.00
N VAL A 46 17.37 -10.60 -9.84
CA VAL A 46 18.23 -10.90 -8.68
C VAL A 46 19.31 -11.93 -9.08
N VAL A 47 18.91 -13.04 -9.71
CA VAL A 47 19.82 -14.11 -10.11
C VAL A 47 20.80 -13.61 -11.19
N GLN A 48 20.32 -12.82 -12.16
CA GLN A 48 21.20 -12.28 -13.20
C GLN A 48 22.26 -11.34 -12.58
N ARG A 49 21.87 -10.39 -11.71
CA ARG A 49 22.83 -9.50 -11.02
C ARG A 49 23.82 -10.28 -10.16
N TYR A 50 23.36 -11.31 -9.45
CA TYR A 50 24.23 -12.16 -8.65
C TYR A 50 25.29 -12.85 -9.51
N ILE A 51 24.90 -13.38 -10.66
CA ILE A 51 25.82 -14.04 -11.60
C ILE A 51 26.82 -13.02 -12.15
N ASP A 52 26.34 -11.85 -12.60
CA ASP A 52 27.17 -10.82 -13.20
C ASP A 52 28.25 -10.30 -12.20
N ASP A 53 27.85 -10.02 -10.96
CA ASP A 53 28.77 -9.64 -9.88
C ASP A 53 29.79 -10.74 -9.60
N CYS A 54 29.34 -11.99 -9.46
CA CYS A 54 30.24 -13.12 -9.22
C CYS A 54 31.25 -13.33 -10.36
N VAL A 55 30.82 -13.16 -11.62
CA VAL A 55 31.69 -13.25 -12.79
C VAL A 55 32.72 -12.10 -12.81
N ALA A 56 32.28 -10.87 -12.55
CA ALA A 56 33.13 -9.70 -12.44
C ALA A 56 34.20 -9.87 -11.33
N ASN A 57 33.86 -10.58 -10.27
CA ASN A 57 34.77 -10.90 -9.17
C ASN A 57 35.60 -12.20 -9.41
N GLY A 58 35.58 -12.76 -10.63
CA GLY A 58 36.40 -13.92 -11.01
C GLY A 58 36.00 -15.26 -10.38
N LEU A 59 34.76 -15.41 -9.89
CA LEU A 59 34.29 -16.64 -9.29
C LEU A 59 34.03 -17.74 -10.34
N SER A 60 34.45 -18.96 -10.05
CA SER A 60 34.17 -20.10 -10.93
C SER A 60 32.67 -20.42 -10.97
N ARG A 61 32.20 -20.99 -12.09
CA ARG A 61 30.79 -21.38 -12.27
C ARG A 61 30.29 -22.32 -11.16
N THR A 62 31.18 -23.18 -10.62
CA THR A 62 30.84 -24.05 -9.48
C THR A 62 30.58 -23.25 -8.21
N LYS A 63 31.40 -22.23 -7.92
CA LYS A 63 31.18 -21.33 -6.78
C LYS A 63 29.88 -20.54 -6.96
N ILE A 64 29.63 -20.00 -8.15
CA ILE A 64 28.40 -19.27 -8.48
C ILE A 64 27.17 -20.14 -8.24
N LYS A 65 27.17 -21.38 -8.79
CA LYS A 65 26.10 -22.36 -8.56
C LYS A 65 25.82 -22.59 -7.08
N ASN A 66 26.89 -22.82 -6.30
CA ASN A 66 26.74 -23.07 -4.85
C ASN A 66 26.25 -21.82 -4.10
N GLY A 67 26.69 -20.65 -4.54
CA GLY A 67 26.22 -19.37 -4.02
C GLY A 67 24.73 -19.16 -4.28
N LEU A 68 24.28 -19.34 -5.52
CA LEU A 68 22.86 -19.25 -5.88
C LEU A 68 21.97 -20.17 -5.03
N ALA A 69 22.40 -21.43 -4.84
CA ALA A 69 21.68 -22.40 -4.00
C ALA A 69 21.65 -22.03 -2.52
N ARG A 70 22.59 -21.22 -2.04
CA ARG A 70 22.69 -20.82 -0.62
C ARG A 70 22.04 -19.49 -0.32
N ASP A 71 22.12 -18.53 -1.25
CA ASP A 71 21.87 -17.13 -0.98
C ASP A 71 20.54 -16.60 -1.52
N ILE A 72 19.93 -17.28 -2.52
CA ILE A 72 18.69 -16.86 -3.17
C ILE A 72 17.49 -17.60 -2.57
N TYR A 73 16.51 -16.84 -2.07
CA TYR A 73 15.30 -17.35 -1.45
C TYR A 73 14.05 -16.74 -2.06
N GLY A 74 13.00 -17.54 -2.19
CA GLY A 74 11.68 -17.10 -2.60
C GLY A 74 10.57 -17.85 -1.89
N VAL A 75 9.42 -17.22 -1.75
CA VAL A 75 8.19 -17.88 -1.27
C VAL A 75 7.05 -17.48 -2.19
N GLU A 76 6.27 -18.47 -2.64
CA GLU A 76 5.09 -18.27 -3.46
C GLU A 76 3.99 -19.25 -3.04
N ILE A 77 2.80 -18.73 -2.78
CA ILE A 77 1.66 -19.53 -2.31
C ILE A 77 0.95 -20.26 -3.46
N ASP A 78 0.96 -19.69 -4.66
CA ASP A 78 0.32 -20.27 -5.84
C ASP A 78 1.24 -21.29 -6.50
N PRO A 79 0.85 -22.59 -6.58
CA PRO A 79 1.72 -23.64 -7.11
C PRO A 79 2.00 -23.49 -8.61
N GLU A 80 1.10 -22.89 -9.40
CA GLU A 80 1.34 -22.66 -10.83
C GLU A 80 2.39 -21.57 -11.03
N GLN A 81 2.31 -20.48 -10.25
CA GLN A 81 3.31 -19.42 -10.30
C GLN A 81 4.67 -19.87 -9.76
N PHE A 82 4.67 -20.64 -8.66
CA PHE A 82 5.89 -21.27 -8.14
C PHE A 82 6.60 -22.10 -9.21
N GLN A 83 5.87 -22.95 -9.95
CA GLN A 83 6.46 -23.76 -11.00
C GLN A 83 7.06 -22.89 -12.13
N LYS A 84 6.34 -21.85 -12.56
CA LYS A 84 6.84 -20.89 -13.55
C LYS A 84 8.08 -20.15 -13.06
N CYS A 85 8.12 -19.79 -11.78
CA CYS A 85 9.30 -19.18 -11.17
C CYS A 85 10.53 -20.06 -11.35
N ILE A 86 10.44 -21.33 -10.97
CA ILE A 86 11.55 -22.31 -11.12
C ILE A 86 11.99 -22.42 -12.59
N GLU A 87 11.04 -22.49 -13.52
CA GLU A 87 11.34 -22.55 -14.97
C GLU A 87 12.07 -21.30 -15.45
N ASN A 88 11.60 -20.11 -15.04
CA ASN A 88 12.22 -18.85 -15.44
C ASN A 88 13.63 -18.70 -14.86
N LEU A 89 13.85 -19.09 -13.59
CA LEU A 89 15.18 -19.11 -13.00
C LEU A 89 16.13 -20.09 -13.72
N ASN A 90 15.65 -21.27 -14.11
CA ASN A 90 16.46 -22.22 -14.87
C ASN A 90 16.85 -21.71 -16.24
N LYS A 91 15.99 -20.94 -16.94
CA LYS A 91 16.34 -20.27 -18.19
C LYS A 91 17.50 -19.26 -18.01
N VAL A 92 17.57 -18.57 -16.86
CA VAL A 92 18.71 -17.70 -16.56
C VAL A 92 20.00 -18.52 -16.42
N LEU A 93 19.95 -19.68 -15.75
CA LEU A 93 21.11 -20.57 -15.62
C LEU A 93 21.61 -21.05 -16.99
N GLU A 94 20.69 -21.47 -17.86
CA GLU A 94 21.02 -21.94 -19.22
C GLU A 94 21.74 -20.85 -20.04
N LYS A 95 21.22 -19.61 -20.04
CA LYS A 95 21.83 -18.46 -20.70
C LYS A 95 23.25 -18.18 -20.20
N ASN A 96 23.54 -18.46 -18.94
CA ASN A 96 24.83 -18.21 -18.29
C ASN A 96 25.74 -19.45 -18.25
N ASN A 97 25.34 -20.57 -18.89
CA ASN A 97 26.07 -21.85 -18.88
C ASN A 97 26.35 -22.36 -17.45
N ILE A 98 25.39 -22.21 -16.54
CA ILE A 98 25.47 -22.71 -15.16
C ILE A 98 24.62 -23.96 -15.06
N LYS A 99 25.17 -25.02 -14.42
CA LYS A 99 24.44 -26.25 -14.17
C LYS A 99 23.26 -26.01 -13.23
N ARG A 100 22.25 -26.91 -13.30
CA ARG A 100 21.05 -26.86 -12.46
C ARG A 100 21.38 -26.57 -10.99
N VAL A 101 20.69 -25.60 -10.41
CA VAL A 101 20.77 -25.18 -9.02
C VAL A 101 19.63 -25.83 -8.24
N GLN A 102 19.88 -26.21 -6.99
CA GLN A 102 18.81 -26.57 -6.05
C GLN A 102 18.33 -25.27 -5.38
N TRP A 103 17.25 -24.73 -5.92
CA TRP A 103 16.69 -23.46 -5.46
C TRP A 103 16.08 -23.56 -4.05
N LYS A 104 16.23 -22.53 -3.25
CA LYS A 104 15.50 -22.33 -1.99
C LYS A 104 14.26 -21.49 -2.22
N ILE A 105 13.46 -21.89 -3.17
CA ILE A 105 12.15 -21.31 -3.45
C ILE A 105 11.12 -22.29 -2.88
N TYR A 106 10.15 -21.76 -2.13
CA TYR A 106 9.19 -22.56 -1.37
C TYR A 106 7.78 -22.28 -1.88
N ASN A 107 7.01 -23.33 -2.16
CA ASN A 107 5.58 -23.19 -2.38
C ASN A 107 4.87 -23.22 -1.02
N ASP A 108 4.69 -22.06 -0.40
CA ASP A 108 4.15 -21.94 0.96
C ASP A 108 3.50 -20.56 1.16
N ASP A 109 2.71 -20.42 2.22
CA ASP A 109 2.21 -19.12 2.70
C ASP A 109 3.31 -18.40 3.50
N TYR A 110 3.82 -17.31 2.95
CA TYR A 110 4.89 -16.57 3.60
C TYR A 110 4.56 -16.18 5.05
N LEU A 111 3.33 -15.75 5.35
CA LEU A 111 3.00 -15.34 6.71
C LEU A 111 3.03 -16.51 7.72
N ARG A 112 2.85 -17.74 7.25
CA ARG A 112 2.92 -18.97 8.05
C ARG A 112 4.25 -19.70 7.92
N TRP A 113 5.01 -19.39 6.87
CA TRP A 113 6.31 -20.00 6.63
C TRP A 113 7.26 -19.78 7.79
N LYS A 114 7.77 -20.86 8.39
CA LYS A 114 8.69 -20.82 9.51
C LYS A 114 10.12 -20.71 9.01
N ASN A 115 10.80 -19.67 9.39
CA ASN A 115 12.18 -19.39 9.00
C ASN A 115 12.99 -18.84 10.18
N VAL A 116 14.23 -19.31 10.31
CA VAL A 116 15.21 -18.82 11.29
C VAL A 116 16.33 -18.01 10.64
N ILE A 117 16.38 -17.99 9.31
CA ILE A 117 17.39 -17.30 8.53
C ILE A 117 17.15 -15.80 8.56
N LYS A 118 18.23 -15.03 8.63
CA LYS A 118 18.21 -13.58 8.46
C LYS A 118 18.75 -13.22 7.09
N PHE A 119 18.13 -12.22 6.47
CA PHE A 119 18.42 -11.77 5.11
C PHE A 119 19.08 -10.41 5.11
N GLN A 120 20.14 -10.23 4.32
CA GLN A 120 20.73 -8.93 4.05
C GLN A 120 19.85 -8.09 3.15
N PHE A 121 19.07 -8.75 2.28
CA PHE A 121 18.16 -8.06 1.39
C PHE A 121 16.78 -8.73 1.40
N ILE A 122 15.74 -7.92 1.46
CA ILE A 122 14.37 -8.36 1.18
C ILE A 122 13.78 -7.41 0.15
N VAL A 123 13.31 -7.94 -0.96
CA VAL A 123 12.69 -7.17 -2.03
C VAL A 123 11.36 -7.79 -2.42
N GLY A 124 10.45 -7.01 -2.97
CA GLY A 124 9.20 -7.58 -3.45
C GLY A 124 8.10 -6.57 -3.73
N ASN A 125 7.01 -7.13 -4.22
CA ASN A 125 5.72 -6.48 -4.42
C ASN A 125 4.67 -7.32 -3.68
N PRO A 126 4.47 -7.10 -2.35
CA PRO A 126 3.56 -7.92 -1.55
C PRO A 126 2.11 -7.77 -2.02
N PRO A 127 1.23 -8.75 -1.76
CA PRO A 127 -0.15 -8.70 -2.22
C PRO A 127 -0.94 -7.55 -1.58
N TYR A 128 -1.64 -6.74 -2.43
CA TYR A 128 -2.51 -5.64 -2.00
C TYR A 128 -3.94 -6.16 -1.84
N ILE A 129 -4.24 -6.68 -0.66
CA ILE A 129 -5.56 -7.23 -0.33
C ILE A 129 -6.13 -6.44 0.82
N THR A 130 -7.27 -5.80 0.60
CA THR A 130 -7.93 -5.04 1.66
C THR A 130 -8.56 -5.97 2.70
N TYR A 131 -8.69 -5.49 3.93
CA TYR A 131 -9.32 -6.26 5.03
C TYR A 131 -10.64 -6.93 4.64
N LYS A 132 -11.47 -6.26 3.83
CA LYS A 132 -12.78 -6.78 3.43
C LYS A 132 -12.70 -7.96 2.46
N GLU A 133 -11.63 -8.07 1.71
CA GLU A 133 -11.41 -9.13 0.72
C GLU A 133 -10.80 -10.39 1.34
N LEU A 134 -10.24 -10.28 2.55
CA LEU A 134 -9.71 -11.41 3.29
C LEU A 134 -10.83 -12.29 3.86
N ALA A 135 -10.65 -13.60 3.81
CA ALA A 135 -11.49 -14.57 4.50
C ALA A 135 -11.45 -14.33 6.03
N LYS A 136 -12.52 -14.68 6.74
CA LYS A 136 -12.65 -14.38 8.18
C LYS A 136 -11.57 -15.04 9.05
N ASP A 137 -11.18 -16.25 8.71
CA ASP A 137 -10.10 -17.00 9.36
C ASP A 137 -8.74 -16.32 9.14
N GLU A 138 -8.48 -15.83 7.92
CA GLU A 138 -7.27 -15.07 7.58
C GLU A 138 -7.23 -13.72 8.30
N GLN A 139 -8.36 -12.99 8.35
CA GLN A 139 -8.48 -11.77 9.15
C GLN A 139 -8.13 -12.02 10.62
N LYS A 140 -8.62 -13.13 11.19
CA LYS A 140 -8.35 -13.52 12.58
C LYS A 140 -6.88 -13.86 12.76
N TYR A 141 -6.30 -14.67 11.87
CA TYR A 141 -4.90 -15.06 11.91
C TYR A 141 -3.98 -13.84 11.91
N VAL A 142 -4.16 -12.95 10.95
CA VAL A 142 -3.31 -11.75 10.81
C VAL A 142 -3.45 -10.82 12.01
N LYS A 143 -4.66 -10.60 12.52
CA LYS A 143 -4.88 -9.79 13.74
C LYS A 143 -4.20 -10.37 14.98
N THR A 144 -4.14 -11.69 15.09
CA THR A 144 -3.57 -12.35 16.26
C THR A 144 -2.04 -12.36 16.24
N ASN A 145 -1.44 -12.44 15.04
CA ASN A 145 -0.01 -12.71 14.91
C ASN A 145 0.84 -11.46 14.55
N PHE A 146 0.20 -10.36 14.09
CA PHE A 146 0.92 -9.17 13.62
C PHE A 146 0.43 -7.90 14.31
N ASN A 147 1.35 -7.21 14.99
CA ASN A 147 1.07 -5.98 15.73
C ASN A 147 0.58 -4.83 14.86
N THR A 148 1.06 -4.76 13.61
CA THR A 148 0.65 -3.76 12.63
C THR A 148 -0.81 -3.91 12.21
N CYS A 149 -1.42 -5.09 12.43
CA CYS A 149 -2.75 -5.47 11.99
C CYS A 149 -3.78 -5.65 13.12
N ILE A 150 -3.44 -5.37 14.39
CA ILE A 150 -4.30 -5.62 15.56
C ILE A 150 -5.65 -4.90 15.45
N LYS A 151 -5.68 -3.66 14.97
CA LYS A 151 -6.87 -2.80 14.96
C LYS A 151 -7.25 -2.35 13.56
N GLY A 152 -8.56 -2.25 13.34
CA GLY A 152 -9.13 -1.60 12.16
C GLY A 152 -9.16 -2.45 10.89
N LYS A 153 -9.26 -1.74 9.76
CA LYS A 153 -9.31 -2.32 8.40
C LYS A 153 -7.95 -2.14 7.74
N PHE A 154 -6.98 -2.97 8.13
CA PHE A 154 -5.63 -2.96 7.60
C PHE A 154 -5.57 -3.44 6.14
N ASP A 155 -4.47 -3.18 5.48
CA ASP A 155 -4.09 -3.84 4.23
C ASP A 155 -3.21 -5.06 4.55
N TYR A 156 -3.37 -6.16 3.80
CA TYR A 156 -2.68 -7.42 4.04
C TYR A 156 -1.16 -7.29 3.96
N CYS A 157 -0.66 -6.37 3.13
CA CYS A 157 0.76 -6.10 3.00
C CYS A 157 1.43 -5.63 4.31
N TYR A 158 0.65 -5.14 5.31
CA TYR A 158 1.21 -4.72 6.61
C TYR A 158 1.85 -5.89 7.36
N ALA A 159 1.22 -7.05 7.32
CA ALA A 159 1.77 -8.27 7.92
C ALA A 159 3.06 -8.71 7.22
N PHE A 160 3.12 -8.61 5.88
CA PHE A 160 4.32 -8.87 5.10
C PHE A 160 5.47 -7.95 5.50
N ILE A 161 5.22 -6.66 5.63
CA ILE A 161 6.23 -5.67 6.05
C ILE A 161 6.74 -6.00 7.46
N GLU A 162 5.84 -6.26 8.41
CA GLU A 162 6.23 -6.58 9.79
C GLU A 162 7.09 -7.83 9.87
N LYS A 163 6.67 -8.93 9.19
CA LYS A 163 7.44 -10.18 9.17
C LYS A 163 8.80 -9.98 8.51
N SER A 164 8.86 -9.26 7.41
CA SER A 164 10.11 -9.01 6.69
C SER A 164 11.11 -8.24 7.54
N ILE A 165 10.69 -7.19 8.25
CA ILE A 165 11.59 -6.47 9.17
C ILE A 165 12.12 -7.39 10.27
N LYS A 166 11.30 -8.30 10.79
CA LYS A 166 11.73 -9.30 11.78
C LYS A 166 12.75 -10.29 11.20
N GLU A 167 12.69 -10.58 9.90
CA GLU A 167 13.58 -11.50 9.18
C GLU A 167 14.84 -10.83 8.60
N LEU A 168 14.89 -9.50 8.54
CA LEU A 168 16.11 -8.79 8.16
C LEU A 168 17.25 -9.09 9.13
N ALA A 169 18.46 -9.23 8.58
CA ALA A 169 19.71 -9.18 9.33
C ALA A 169 19.89 -7.81 9.97
N GLN A 170 20.85 -7.67 10.89
CA GLN A 170 21.09 -6.39 11.58
C GLN A 170 21.56 -5.30 10.60
N ASP A 171 22.30 -5.69 9.56
CA ASP A 171 22.77 -4.85 8.45
C ASP A 171 21.85 -4.92 7.22
N GLY A 172 20.62 -5.45 7.39
CA GLY A 172 19.73 -5.76 6.28
C GLY A 172 18.93 -4.55 5.80
N LYS A 173 18.69 -4.53 4.48
CA LYS A 173 17.86 -3.55 3.78
C LYS A 173 16.65 -4.20 3.12
N MET A 174 15.55 -3.48 3.07
CA MET A 174 14.31 -3.91 2.41
C MET A 174 13.81 -2.84 1.47
N ALA A 175 13.39 -3.24 0.26
CA ALA A 175 12.65 -2.38 -0.64
C ALA A 175 11.37 -3.08 -1.12
N TYR A 176 10.24 -2.44 -0.90
CA TYR A 176 8.93 -2.91 -1.35
C TYR A 176 8.21 -1.91 -2.21
N LEU A 177 7.64 -2.40 -3.30
CA LEU A 177 6.60 -1.67 -4.00
C LEU A 177 5.29 -1.84 -3.23
N ILE A 178 4.66 -0.75 -2.80
CA ILE A 178 3.51 -0.74 -1.89
C ILE A 178 2.47 0.31 -2.30
N PRO A 179 1.21 0.18 -1.85
CA PRO A 179 0.23 1.24 -2.03
C PRO A 179 0.63 2.51 -1.25
N SER A 180 0.71 3.67 -1.91
CA SER A 180 1.02 4.96 -1.26
C SER A 180 0.00 5.36 -0.18
N SER A 181 -1.19 4.76 -0.20
CA SER A 181 -2.24 5.01 0.81
C SER A 181 -1.82 4.66 2.23
N ILE A 182 -0.86 3.73 2.42
CA ILE A 182 -0.39 3.32 3.75
C ILE A 182 0.15 4.49 4.58
N PHE A 183 0.69 5.52 3.93
CA PHE A 183 1.24 6.69 4.61
C PHE A 183 0.16 7.61 5.19
N LYS A 184 -1.09 7.54 4.71
CA LYS A 184 -2.16 8.50 5.03
C LYS A 184 -3.40 7.88 5.69
N THR A 185 -3.62 6.56 5.54
CA THR A 185 -4.81 5.88 6.08
C THR A 185 -4.78 5.84 7.60
N VAL A 186 -5.96 5.97 8.21
CA VAL A 186 -6.13 5.89 9.69
C VAL A 186 -5.61 4.56 10.22
N PHE A 187 -5.95 3.46 9.55
CA PHE A 187 -5.59 2.11 9.97
C PHE A 187 -4.12 1.75 9.71
N GLY A 188 -3.35 2.62 9.04
CA GLY A 188 -1.91 2.48 8.84
C GLY A 188 -1.05 2.99 10.00
N LEU A 189 -1.63 3.55 11.06
CA LEU A 189 -0.88 4.15 12.17
C LEU A 189 0.10 3.16 12.83
N ASN A 190 -0.37 1.96 13.16
CA ASN A 190 0.50 0.95 13.79
C ASN A 190 1.67 0.55 12.88
N LEU A 191 1.42 0.41 11.57
CA LEU A 191 2.48 0.15 10.60
C LEU A 191 3.49 1.31 10.56
N ARG A 192 3.02 2.55 10.42
CA ARG A 192 3.90 3.73 10.37
C ARG A 192 4.78 3.85 11.61
N ASN A 193 4.21 3.63 12.80
CA ASN A 193 4.98 3.61 14.04
C ASN A 193 6.02 2.48 14.06
N PHE A 194 5.67 1.31 13.51
CA PHE A 194 6.56 0.17 13.45
C PHE A 194 7.73 0.36 12.49
N ILE A 195 7.48 0.94 11.30
CA ILE A 195 8.53 1.18 10.30
C ILE A 195 9.34 2.45 10.53
N LYS A 196 8.80 3.40 11.30
CA LYS A 196 9.41 4.72 11.54
C LYS A 196 10.89 4.69 11.93
N PRO A 197 11.38 3.75 12.76
CA PRO A 197 12.79 3.66 13.09
C PRO A 197 13.71 3.26 11.95
N TYR A 198 13.17 2.64 10.90
CA TYR A 198 13.93 1.98 9.83
C TYR A 198 13.80 2.66 8.47
N ILE A 199 12.80 3.55 8.30
CA ILE A 199 12.52 4.13 7.01
C ILE A 199 13.59 5.13 6.58
N THR A 200 14.10 4.96 5.35
CA THR A 200 15.16 5.80 4.79
C THR A 200 14.74 6.53 3.53
N VAL A 201 14.02 5.85 2.62
CA VAL A 201 13.62 6.44 1.34
C VAL A 201 12.17 6.08 1.02
N ILE A 202 11.46 7.03 0.43
CA ILE A 202 10.18 6.79 -0.27
C ILE A 202 10.32 7.38 -1.67
N LYS A 203 10.15 6.55 -2.71
CA LYS A 203 10.03 6.96 -4.10
C LYS A 203 8.55 6.88 -4.48
N ASP A 204 7.92 8.01 -4.72
CA ASP A 204 6.48 8.10 -4.95
C ASP A 204 6.14 8.17 -6.43
N TYR A 205 5.41 7.17 -6.91
CA TYR A 205 4.89 7.04 -8.28
C TYR A 205 3.37 7.31 -8.34
N THR A 206 2.84 8.05 -7.37
CA THR A 206 1.38 8.25 -7.22
C THR A 206 0.72 8.87 -8.45
N GLN A 207 1.46 9.61 -9.25
CA GLN A 207 0.95 10.22 -10.49
C GLN A 207 1.21 9.36 -11.73
N GLU A 208 1.94 8.27 -11.61
CA GLU A 208 2.21 7.33 -12.70
C GLU A 208 1.27 6.13 -12.65
N LYS A 209 0.99 5.56 -13.82
CA LYS A 209 0.31 4.28 -13.93
C LYS A 209 1.35 3.16 -13.86
N VAL A 210 1.69 2.73 -12.65
CA VAL A 210 2.70 1.68 -12.40
C VAL A 210 2.30 0.33 -13.01
N PHE A 211 1.01 0.03 -13.05
CA PHE A 211 0.48 -1.24 -13.55
C PHE A 211 -0.55 -1.01 -14.66
N ASP A 212 -0.45 -1.73 -15.76
CA ASP A 212 -1.39 -1.60 -16.89
C ASP A 212 -2.83 -1.95 -16.50
N ASN A 213 -3.01 -2.91 -15.62
CA ASN A 213 -4.31 -3.48 -15.26
C ASN A 213 -4.82 -3.09 -13.87
N ALA A 214 -4.10 -2.21 -13.13
CA ALA A 214 -4.51 -1.78 -11.79
C ALA A 214 -4.28 -0.28 -11.59
N LEU A 215 -5.33 0.42 -11.12
CA LEU A 215 -5.28 1.84 -10.76
C LEU A 215 -4.80 2.01 -9.31
N VAL A 216 -3.67 1.42 -8.95
CA VAL A 216 -3.10 1.56 -7.62
C VAL A 216 -1.98 2.58 -7.64
N LYS A 217 -2.15 3.62 -6.82
CA LYS A 217 -1.09 4.59 -6.56
C LYS A 217 -0.03 3.94 -5.71
N SER A 218 1.19 3.82 -6.24
CA SER A 218 2.26 3.02 -5.64
C SER A 218 3.46 3.86 -5.27
N SER A 219 4.21 3.37 -4.29
CA SER A 219 5.51 3.92 -3.90
C SER A 219 6.50 2.78 -3.64
N ILE A 220 7.79 3.02 -3.89
CA ILE A 220 8.84 2.16 -3.36
C ILE A 220 9.23 2.69 -1.99
N MET A 221 9.08 1.85 -0.99
CA MET A 221 9.49 2.11 0.40
C MET A 221 10.78 1.35 0.69
N VAL A 222 11.79 2.07 1.19
CA VAL A 222 13.09 1.51 1.55
C VAL A 222 13.29 1.59 3.06
N LEU A 223 13.62 0.47 3.66
CA LEU A 223 13.95 0.36 5.09
C LEU A 223 15.38 -0.16 5.25
N ASP A 224 16.11 0.42 6.19
CA ASP A 224 17.46 0.01 6.58
C ASP A 224 17.48 -0.27 8.08
N LYS A 225 17.77 -1.52 8.46
CA LYS A 225 17.70 -1.95 9.85
C LYS A 225 18.89 -1.47 10.68
N GLN A 226 20.01 -1.20 10.04
CA GLN A 226 21.21 -0.68 10.70
C GLN A 226 21.08 0.82 11.01
N ARG A 227 20.39 1.56 10.14
CA ARG A 227 20.32 3.00 10.19
C ARG A 227 19.22 3.44 11.14
N GLN A 228 19.57 3.72 12.39
CA GLN A 228 18.68 4.43 13.31
C GLN A 228 18.75 5.94 12.99
N GLN A 229 17.73 6.57 12.66
CA GLN A 229 17.43 7.51 11.81
C GLN A 229 17.09 8.90 12.00
N GLY A 230 17.64 9.84 11.45
CA GLY A 230 17.40 11.25 11.45
C GLY A 230 16.45 11.76 10.34
N VAL A 231 16.64 11.30 9.11
CA VAL A 231 16.02 11.90 7.92
C VAL A 231 15.45 10.83 6.99
N LEU A 232 14.21 11.04 6.54
CA LEU A 232 13.58 10.31 5.44
C LEU A 232 13.75 11.10 4.15
N HIS A 233 14.32 10.48 3.12
CA HIS A 233 14.44 11.04 1.79
C HIS A 233 13.19 10.69 0.98
N TYR A 234 12.34 11.67 0.72
CA TYR A 234 11.18 11.51 -0.14
C TYR A 234 11.48 12.03 -1.54
N ARG A 235 11.13 11.24 -2.55
CA ARG A 235 11.27 11.58 -3.97
C ARG A 235 9.95 11.39 -4.70
N ASP A 236 9.39 12.47 -5.24
CA ASP A 236 8.31 12.40 -6.22
C ASP A 236 8.92 12.10 -7.59
N MET A 237 8.71 10.89 -8.07
CA MET A 237 9.35 10.40 -9.29
C MET A 237 8.76 11.02 -10.57
N THR A 238 7.55 11.60 -10.49
CA THR A 238 6.88 12.26 -11.62
C THR A 238 7.27 13.73 -11.72
N LEU A 239 7.35 14.42 -10.57
CA LEU A 239 7.69 15.85 -10.53
C LEU A 239 9.20 16.09 -10.36
N GLU A 240 10.00 15.02 -10.28
CA GLU A 240 11.45 15.05 -10.01
C GLU A 240 11.79 15.91 -8.78
N LYS A 241 10.93 15.87 -7.77
CA LYS A 241 11.07 16.66 -6.56
C LYS A 241 11.55 15.81 -5.39
N GLU A 242 12.58 16.30 -4.70
CA GLU A 242 13.15 15.64 -3.53
C GLU A 242 12.94 16.49 -2.29
N ILE A 243 12.60 15.85 -1.17
CA ILE A 243 12.39 16.50 0.12
C ILE A 243 13.00 15.65 1.22
N ASP A 244 13.80 16.25 2.07
CA ASP A 244 14.32 15.64 3.28
C ASP A 244 13.39 15.94 4.45
N VAL A 245 12.80 14.90 5.03
CA VAL A 245 11.86 15.00 6.13
C VAL A 245 12.48 14.44 7.41
N PRO A 246 12.70 15.27 8.44
CA PRO A 246 13.13 14.76 9.73
C PRO A 246 12.13 13.73 10.27
N VAL A 247 12.60 12.53 10.62
CA VAL A 247 11.73 11.42 11.04
C VAL A 247 10.91 11.77 12.29
N ASN A 248 11.43 12.60 13.18
CA ASN A 248 10.70 13.07 14.37
C ASN A 248 9.48 13.94 14.02
N GLN A 249 9.45 14.58 12.84
CA GLN A 249 8.31 15.38 12.37
C GLN A 249 7.20 14.53 11.72
N LEU A 250 7.45 13.25 11.46
CA LEU A 250 6.45 12.33 10.96
C LEU A 250 5.42 12.04 12.07
N THR A 251 4.21 12.53 11.88
CA THR A 251 3.07 12.37 12.79
C THR A 251 2.23 11.14 12.43
N ASP A 252 0.98 11.10 12.89
CA ASP A 252 0.05 9.98 12.64
C ASP A 252 -0.19 9.72 11.15
N LYS A 253 -0.24 10.76 10.33
CA LYS A 253 -0.30 10.68 8.88
C LYS A 253 0.92 11.35 8.29
N TRP A 254 1.55 10.68 7.33
CA TRP A 254 2.75 11.19 6.69
C TRP A 254 2.39 11.97 5.42
N PHE A 255 2.69 13.25 5.45
CA PHE A 255 2.59 14.12 4.29
C PHE A 255 3.99 14.60 3.94
N PHE A 256 4.31 14.55 2.66
CA PHE A 256 5.63 14.89 2.14
C PHE A 256 5.53 16.25 1.42
N THR A 257 5.66 17.32 2.20
CA THR A 257 5.60 18.70 1.69
C THR A 257 6.74 19.52 2.30
N GLU A 258 7.28 20.47 1.55
CA GLU A 258 8.39 21.33 1.99
C GLU A 258 8.08 22.13 3.26
N ASN A 259 6.83 22.30 3.55
CA ASN A 259 6.37 23.21 4.60
C ASN A 259 6.18 22.57 5.98
N LEU A 260 6.53 21.28 6.16
CA LEU A 260 6.44 20.63 7.47
C LEU A 260 7.42 21.22 8.50
N ALA A 261 8.52 21.83 8.04
CA ALA A 261 9.55 22.40 8.92
C ALA A 261 9.23 23.83 9.42
N ASN A 262 8.28 24.54 8.82
CA ASN A 262 8.13 25.99 9.00
C ASN A 262 6.93 26.43 9.85
N GLY A 263 6.45 25.59 10.78
CA GLY A 263 5.39 26.02 11.73
C GLY A 263 4.07 26.41 11.05
N ILE A 264 3.71 25.74 9.95
CA ILE A 264 2.50 26.05 9.22
C ILE A 264 1.30 25.60 10.04
N HIS A 265 0.41 26.55 10.27
CA HIS A 265 -0.90 26.28 10.83
C HIS A 265 -1.70 25.34 9.91
N ARG A 266 -2.21 24.27 10.48
CA ARG A 266 -3.05 23.30 9.75
C ARG A 266 -4.47 23.88 9.65
N PHE A 267 -5.18 23.55 8.59
CA PHE A 267 -6.60 23.91 8.47
C PHE A 267 -7.41 23.47 9.72
N GLY A 268 -7.07 22.31 10.29
CA GLY A 268 -7.68 21.79 11.51
C GLY A 268 -7.37 22.59 12.79
N ASP A 269 -6.36 23.48 12.79
CA ASP A 269 -6.07 24.36 13.93
C ASP A 269 -7.11 25.50 14.03
N TYR A 270 -7.76 25.83 12.92
CA TYR A 270 -8.76 26.89 12.83
C TYR A 270 -10.17 26.36 12.59
N PHE A 271 -10.31 25.19 11.95
CA PHE A 271 -11.59 24.67 11.50
C PHE A 271 -11.77 23.21 11.88
N LYS A 272 -12.93 22.90 12.46
CA LYS A 272 -13.35 21.52 12.67
C LYS A 272 -14.01 21.00 11.40
N VAL A 273 -13.38 20.02 10.74
CA VAL A 273 -13.94 19.33 9.56
C VAL A 273 -14.54 18.01 10.00
N SER A 274 -15.80 17.79 9.70
CA SER A 274 -16.49 16.51 9.94
C SER A 274 -17.21 16.07 8.66
N HIS A 275 -17.33 14.75 8.49
CA HIS A 275 -18.26 14.20 7.51
C HIS A 275 -19.68 14.44 8.02
N VAL A 276 -20.42 15.30 7.33
CA VAL A 276 -21.77 15.64 7.73
C VAL A 276 -22.73 14.50 7.36
N VAL A 277 -22.63 13.97 6.15
CA VAL A 277 -23.47 12.86 5.69
C VAL A 277 -22.68 11.95 4.75
N ALA A 278 -22.65 10.66 5.04
CA ALA A 278 -22.27 9.61 4.09
C ALA A 278 -23.55 8.88 3.67
N THR A 279 -24.20 9.35 2.61
CA THR A 279 -25.50 8.81 2.18
C THR A 279 -25.42 7.37 1.68
N LEU A 280 -24.23 6.88 1.31
CA LEU A 280 -23.98 5.61 0.61
C LEU A 280 -24.80 5.45 -0.69
N LEU A 281 -25.79 6.32 -0.91
CA LEU A 281 -26.69 6.33 -2.07
C LEU A 281 -27.05 7.78 -2.46
N ASN A 282 -26.06 8.54 -2.94
CA ASN A 282 -26.27 9.94 -3.38
C ASN A 282 -27.46 10.10 -4.34
N LYS A 283 -27.73 9.09 -5.17
CA LYS A 283 -28.83 9.12 -6.12
C LYS A 283 -30.21 9.23 -5.44
N ALA A 284 -30.35 8.72 -4.21
CA ALA A 284 -31.57 8.84 -3.44
C ALA A 284 -31.67 10.16 -2.67
N TYR A 285 -30.58 10.59 -2.06
CA TYR A 285 -30.58 11.71 -1.11
C TYR A 285 -30.19 13.06 -1.70
N VAL A 286 -29.37 13.11 -2.74
CA VAL A 286 -28.96 14.37 -3.36
C VAL A 286 -29.95 14.76 -4.45
N ILE A 287 -30.48 15.97 -4.37
CA ILE A 287 -31.42 16.58 -5.30
C ILE A 287 -30.68 17.63 -6.11
N LYS A 288 -30.72 17.49 -7.42
CA LYS A 288 -30.06 18.44 -8.32
C LYS A 288 -30.95 19.66 -8.56
N GLU A 289 -30.36 20.77 -8.95
CA GLU A 289 -30.99 22.06 -9.20
C GLU A 289 -32.28 21.99 -10.04
N ASN A 290 -32.34 21.15 -11.04
CA ASN A 290 -33.51 21.04 -11.95
C ASN A 290 -34.46 19.91 -11.56
N ASP A 291 -34.18 19.15 -10.48
CA ASP A 291 -34.94 17.96 -10.08
C ASP A 291 -35.96 18.27 -8.98
N TYR A 292 -36.12 19.54 -8.57
CA TYR A 292 -37.07 19.93 -7.54
C TYR A 292 -37.76 21.26 -7.86
N GLN A 293 -38.94 21.43 -7.26
CA GLN A 293 -39.68 22.69 -7.22
C GLN A 293 -39.88 23.08 -5.77
N GLU A 294 -39.59 24.32 -5.44
CA GLU A 294 -39.84 24.88 -4.11
C GLU A 294 -41.32 25.27 -3.99
N THR A 295 -41.96 24.87 -2.90
CA THR A 295 -43.37 25.13 -2.59
C THR A 295 -43.46 25.85 -1.23
N GLU A 296 -44.65 26.35 -0.89
CA GLU A 296 -44.88 26.98 0.43
C GLU A 296 -44.63 26.00 1.58
N GLN A 297 -44.92 24.71 1.37
CA GLN A 297 -44.80 23.67 2.40
C GLN A 297 -43.43 22.96 2.40
N GLY A 298 -42.58 23.17 1.39
CA GLY A 298 -41.29 22.48 1.27
C GLY A 298 -40.80 22.34 -0.15
N PHE A 299 -40.42 21.13 -0.54
CA PHE A 299 -39.85 20.84 -1.85
C PHE A 299 -40.61 19.68 -2.51
N PHE A 300 -41.03 19.85 -3.75
CA PHE A 300 -41.57 18.76 -4.56
C PHE A 300 -40.46 18.16 -5.41
N CYS A 301 -40.14 16.89 -5.22
CA CYS A 301 -39.08 16.20 -5.91
C CYS A 301 -39.48 14.75 -6.19
N ARG A 302 -39.27 14.31 -7.43
CA ARG A 302 -39.48 12.89 -7.86
C ARG A 302 -40.90 12.34 -7.54
N GLY A 303 -41.90 13.20 -7.59
CA GLY A 303 -43.29 12.83 -7.30
C GLY A 303 -43.68 12.87 -5.82
N HIS A 304 -42.81 13.33 -4.94
CA HIS A 304 -43.04 13.42 -3.50
C HIS A 304 -42.88 14.87 -3.00
N ASN A 305 -43.68 15.22 -2.01
CA ASN A 305 -43.45 16.43 -1.21
C ASN A 305 -42.47 16.11 -0.08
N ILE A 306 -41.51 16.99 0.12
CA ILE A 306 -40.49 16.85 1.16
C ILE A 306 -40.55 18.10 2.02
N GLU A 307 -40.70 17.94 3.34
CA GLU A 307 -40.74 19.04 4.27
C GLU A 307 -39.47 19.89 4.23
N ARG A 308 -39.65 21.20 4.40
CA ARG A 308 -38.53 22.16 4.32
C ARG A 308 -37.42 21.81 5.33
N ASP A 309 -37.77 21.36 6.51
CA ASP A 309 -36.80 21.04 7.58
C ASP A 309 -35.95 19.81 7.28
N MET A 310 -36.39 18.97 6.32
CA MET A 310 -35.65 17.81 5.85
C MET A 310 -34.62 18.10 4.79
N VAL A 311 -34.63 19.28 4.22
CA VAL A 311 -33.77 19.64 3.10
C VAL A 311 -32.74 20.66 3.54
N ARG A 312 -31.48 20.38 3.17
CA ARG A 312 -30.35 21.29 3.41
C ARG A 312 -29.64 21.57 2.10
N ASP A 313 -29.01 22.74 2.01
CA ASP A 313 -28.08 23.01 0.94
C ASP A 313 -26.87 22.08 1.06
N THR A 314 -26.41 21.58 -0.06
CA THR A 314 -25.23 20.73 -0.09
C THR A 314 -24.32 21.08 -1.28
N ALA A 315 -23.08 20.63 -1.20
CA ALA A 315 -22.15 20.81 -2.27
C ALA A 315 -21.37 19.50 -2.51
N THR A 316 -21.35 19.07 -3.74
CA THR A 316 -20.46 18.01 -4.21
C THR A 316 -19.26 18.65 -4.94
N PRO A 317 -18.12 17.94 -5.11
CA PRO A 317 -17.01 18.47 -5.91
C PRO A 317 -17.44 18.86 -7.32
N ARG A 318 -18.47 18.19 -7.86
CA ARG A 318 -19.02 18.49 -9.18
C ARG A 318 -19.89 19.76 -9.17
N SER A 319 -20.78 19.91 -8.19
CA SER A 319 -21.63 21.10 -8.10
C SER A 319 -20.81 22.37 -7.83
N LEU A 320 -19.80 22.27 -6.97
CA LEU A 320 -18.85 23.38 -6.74
C LEU A 320 -18.12 23.77 -8.04
N ARG A 321 -17.61 22.79 -8.79
CA ARG A 321 -16.88 23.05 -10.04
C ARG A 321 -17.74 23.74 -11.12
N TYR A 322 -19.02 23.39 -11.18
CA TYR A 322 -19.94 23.87 -12.21
C TYR A 322 -20.93 24.90 -11.66
N GLN A 323 -20.72 25.42 -10.44
CA GLN A 323 -21.56 26.43 -9.76
C GLN A 323 -23.04 26.07 -9.77
N LYS A 324 -23.37 24.81 -9.48
CA LYS A 324 -24.74 24.29 -9.43
C LYS A 324 -25.23 24.21 -8.01
N ASN A 325 -26.49 24.62 -7.79
CA ASN A 325 -27.17 24.46 -6.51
C ASN A 325 -27.66 23.03 -6.34
N GLU A 326 -27.20 22.36 -5.34
CA GLU A 326 -27.67 21.01 -4.97
C GLU A 326 -28.21 21.05 -3.55
N LYS A 327 -29.24 20.25 -3.32
CA LYS A 327 -29.83 20.05 -1.99
C LYS A 327 -29.69 18.59 -1.57
N ILE A 328 -29.79 18.33 -0.28
CA ILE A 328 -29.74 16.99 0.28
C ILE A 328 -30.90 16.77 1.21
N ILE A 329 -31.56 15.63 1.09
CA ILE A 329 -32.52 15.14 2.09
C ILE A 329 -31.72 14.72 3.31
N PHE A 330 -31.96 15.41 4.44
CA PHE A 330 -31.18 15.25 5.66
C PHE A 330 -32.13 14.97 6.85
N PRO A 331 -32.47 13.69 7.07
CA PRO A 331 -33.46 13.28 8.09
C PRO A 331 -32.89 13.33 9.52
N TYR A 332 -32.22 14.42 9.86
CA TYR A 332 -31.62 14.62 11.16
C TYR A 332 -31.78 16.08 11.61
N MET A 333 -31.91 16.30 12.90
CA MET A 333 -31.82 17.61 13.52
C MET A 333 -30.68 17.65 14.54
N TYR A 334 -30.29 18.87 14.93
CA TYR A 334 -29.36 19.05 16.05
C TYR A 334 -30.18 19.48 17.26
N ASP A 335 -30.04 18.74 18.36
CA ASP A 335 -30.56 19.07 19.64
C ASP A 335 -29.42 19.15 20.65
N ASP A 336 -29.24 20.30 21.27
CA ASP A 336 -28.16 20.61 22.20
C ASP A 336 -26.76 20.17 21.70
N GLY A 337 -26.50 20.34 20.39
CA GLY A 337 -25.26 19.95 19.72
C GLY A 337 -25.15 18.45 19.35
N ASN A 338 -26.13 17.65 19.69
CA ASN A 338 -26.20 16.22 19.31
C ASN A 338 -27.04 16.04 18.05
N LEU A 339 -26.60 15.14 17.17
CA LEU A 339 -27.33 14.80 15.97
C LEU A 339 -28.39 13.75 16.30
N ILE A 340 -29.66 14.11 16.15
CA ILE A 340 -30.82 13.25 16.41
C ILE A 340 -31.51 12.95 15.08
N ARG A 341 -31.87 11.69 14.83
CA ARG A 341 -32.69 11.30 13.69
C ARG A 341 -34.14 11.59 13.97
N PHE A 342 -34.83 12.19 13.00
CA PHE A 342 -36.29 12.29 13.05
C PHE A 342 -36.92 10.90 13.10
N GLU A 343 -37.96 10.73 13.94
CA GLU A 343 -38.72 9.49 13.99
C GLU A 343 -39.73 9.40 12.83
N GLU A 344 -40.01 8.19 12.38
CA GLU A 344 -40.91 7.93 11.24
C GLU A 344 -42.28 8.57 11.39
N ARG A 345 -42.82 8.62 12.62
CA ARG A 345 -44.10 9.29 12.95
C ARG A 345 -44.10 10.81 12.78
N GLU A 346 -42.93 11.44 12.68
CA GLU A 346 -42.80 12.89 12.44
C GLU A 346 -42.95 13.24 10.94
N PHE A 347 -43.08 12.22 10.09
CA PHE A 347 -43.25 12.33 8.64
C PHE A 347 -44.66 11.92 8.21
N GLU A 348 -45.70 12.35 8.90
CA GLU A 348 -47.04 11.80 8.74
C GLU A 348 -47.68 11.97 7.36
N THR A 349 -47.14 12.79 6.51
CA THR A 349 -47.93 13.20 5.33
C THR A 349 -47.33 12.91 3.99
N ASN A 350 -46.05 12.50 3.85
CA ASN A 350 -45.43 12.67 2.55
C ASN A 350 -44.51 11.55 2.10
N TYR A 351 -44.45 10.42 2.77
CA TYR A 351 -43.52 9.33 2.37
C TYR A 351 -44.17 7.99 2.24
#